data_6becf0979f6fc84adef19a6ccaf12829
#
_entry.id   6becf0979f6fc84adef19a6ccaf12829
#
_cell.length_a   1.000
_cell.length_b   1.000
_cell.length_c   1.000
_cell.angle_alpha   90.00
_cell.angle_beta   90.00
_cell.angle_gamma   90.00
#
_symmetry.space_group_name_H-M   'P 1'
#
loop_
_entity.id
_entity.type
_entity.pdbx_description
1 polymer ?
#
loop_
_entity_poly.entity_id
_entity_poly.type
_entity_poly.pdbx_seq_one_letter_code
_entity_poly.pdbx_strand_id
1 'polypeptide(L)'
;MSRSLAPHPQTASRLALSELAPGVMQSEIRAMTTECDRIGGINLAQGVCDTPVPAPVEAEAHAAIRAGHNIYTRLDGITRLRNAIATKQQRDYGLKYDPETDVLVACGATAGLHAACMALLNPGDEVLLFEPFYGYHVATLKSMRVKPVLVPLAEPDWALDIDALHAAITTRTRAILLNTPANPSGKVFSRAEIESIAAVCRENDLFLFTDEIYEYFVYDGAEHICPATLDGMRERTIVMSGFSKTFSITGWRLGYVTADAKWMAAMAYFHDLTYVCAPSAFQHAAAAGLEQLPPEFYTQLAEDHQDKRERILSALRDAGMEPSVPAGAYYVLAKATHLPGATAAQKARHMLAATGVASVAGSAFFRPGRGEDLLRFCFAKKDEDLDDACARLRRL
;
A
#
# COMPACT_ATOMS: atom_id res chain seq x y z
N MET A 1 -44.33 42.89 41.17
CA MET A 1 -43.45 41.80 41.53
C MET A 1 -42.91 41.15 40.29
N SER A 2 -41.72 41.56 39.84
CA SER A 2 -41.02 41.02 38.68
C SER A 2 -40.29 39.72 39.06
N ARG A 3 -40.71 38.58 38.53
CA ARG A 3 -39.93 37.31 38.66
C ARG A 3 -38.73 37.35 37.76
N SER A 4 -37.56 37.53 38.35
CA SER A 4 -36.28 37.30 37.70
C SER A 4 -36.17 35.82 37.32
N LEU A 5 -36.16 35.55 36.02
CA LEU A 5 -35.78 34.23 35.49
C LEU A 5 -34.30 34.03 35.71
N ALA A 6 -33.91 33.07 36.59
CA ALA A 6 -32.53 32.67 36.74
C ALA A 6 -31.99 32.17 35.37
N PRO A 7 -30.76 32.51 35.00
CA PRO A 7 -30.18 32.01 33.75
C PRO A 7 -30.07 30.49 33.84
N HIS A 8 -30.60 29.83 32.78
CA HIS A 8 -30.37 28.39 32.57
C HIS A 8 -28.85 28.12 32.55
N PRO A 9 -28.40 27.10 33.28
CA PRO A 9 -26.98 26.71 33.17
C PRO A 9 -26.73 26.37 31.70
N GLN A 10 -25.73 27.04 31.11
CA GLN A 10 -25.25 26.71 29.76
C GLN A 10 -24.72 25.27 29.86
N THR A 11 -25.50 24.31 29.37
CA THR A 11 -25.03 22.94 29.22
C THR A 11 -23.89 22.97 28.20
N ALA A 12 -22.71 22.55 28.63
CA ALA A 12 -21.57 22.41 27.75
C ALA A 12 -22.01 21.64 26.49
N SER A 13 -21.63 22.15 25.30
CA SER A 13 -22.00 21.52 24.05
C SER A 13 -21.56 20.05 24.07
N ARG A 14 -22.48 19.15 23.79
CA ARG A 14 -22.21 17.72 23.61
C ARG A 14 -21.63 17.41 22.24
N LEU A 15 -21.55 18.41 21.34
CA LEU A 15 -20.98 18.27 20.01
C LEU A 15 -19.46 18.28 20.16
N ALA A 16 -18.85 17.13 19.93
CA ALA A 16 -17.40 16.93 19.95
C ALA A 16 -16.99 15.93 18.85
N LEU A 17 -15.75 16.01 18.42
CA LEU A 17 -15.15 14.98 17.59
C LEU A 17 -15.15 13.63 18.31
N SER A 18 -15.17 12.54 17.54
CA SER A 18 -14.99 11.21 18.13
C SER A 18 -13.62 11.10 18.78
N GLU A 19 -13.46 10.20 19.75
CA GLU A 19 -12.18 9.93 20.43
C GLU A 19 -11.05 9.55 19.45
N LEU A 20 -11.38 8.98 18.30
CA LEU A 20 -10.41 8.58 17.29
C LEU A 20 -9.95 9.74 16.40
N ALA A 21 -10.75 10.79 16.24
CA ALA A 21 -10.48 11.89 15.32
C ALA A 21 -9.15 12.62 15.59
N PRO A 22 -8.71 12.89 16.83
CA PRO A 22 -7.42 13.52 17.09
C PRO A 22 -6.21 12.68 16.67
N GLY A 23 -6.38 11.36 16.55
CA GLY A 23 -5.35 10.42 16.10
C GLY A 23 -5.27 10.27 14.57
N VAL A 24 -6.23 10.84 13.85
CA VAL A 24 -6.26 10.79 12.38
C VAL A 24 -5.64 12.08 11.84
N MET A 25 -4.35 12.03 11.59
CA MET A 25 -3.62 13.17 11.01
C MET A 25 -3.57 13.07 9.49
N GLN A 26 -3.53 14.24 8.83
CA GLN A 26 -3.26 14.29 7.39
C GLN A 26 -1.89 13.65 7.11
N SER A 27 -1.84 12.79 6.09
CA SER A 27 -0.59 12.15 5.64
C SER A 27 0.43 13.21 5.24
N GLU A 28 1.67 13.11 5.73
CA GLU A 28 2.81 13.96 5.31
C GLU A 28 3.04 13.93 3.79
N ILE A 29 2.73 12.79 3.14
CA ILE A 29 2.74 12.64 1.69
C ILE A 29 1.84 13.68 1.02
N ARG A 30 0.60 13.84 1.53
CA ARG A 30 -0.36 14.81 0.97
C ARG A 30 0.05 16.26 1.24
N ALA A 31 0.57 16.55 2.42
CA ALA A 31 1.07 17.88 2.75
C ALA A 31 2.21 18.27 1.82
N MET A 32 3.17 17.37 1.58
CA MET A 32 4.28 17.61 0.67
C MET A 32 3.82 17.75 -0.79
N THR A 33 2.83 16.96 -1.23
CA THR A 33 2.22 17.11 -2.56
C THR A 33 1.65 18.51 -2.76
N THR A 34 0.86 18.99 -1.81
CA THR A 34 0.28 20.35 -1.87
C THR A 34 1.35 21.44 -1.94
N GLU A 35 2.44 21.28 -1.17
CA GLU A 35 3.55 22.24 -1.17
C GLU A 35 4.33 22.21 -2.49
N CYS A 36 4.54 21.02 -3.06
CA CYS A 36 5.15 20.82 -4.37
C CYS A 36 4.33 21.46 -5.51
N ASP A 37 3.02 21.18 -5.53
CA ASP A 37 2.11 21.74 -6.54
C ASP A 37 2.09 23.27 -6.53
N ARG A 38 2.15 23.87 -5.34
CA ARG A 38 2.16 25.34 -5.18
C ARG A 38 3.36 26.01 -5.86
N ILE A 39 4.50 25.33 -5.98
CA ILE A 39 5.72 25.88 -6.59
C ILE A 39 5.97 25.34 -8.01
N GLY A 40 5.09 24.50 -8.54
CA GLY A 40 5.29 23.83 -9.85
C GLY A 40 6.49 22.86 -9.83
N GLY A 41 6.72 22.21 -8.69
CA GLY A 41 7.82 21.25 -8.50
C GLY A 41 7.54 19.87 -9.11
N ILE A 42 8.56 19.00 -9.08
CA ILE A 42 8.45 17.61 -9.50
C ILE A 42 8.15 16.75 -8.27
N ASN A 43 7.03 16.06 -8.30
CA ASN A 43 6.54 15.31 -7.14
C ASN A 43 7.03 13.87 -7.12
N LEU A 44 8.16 13.60 -6.45
CA LEU A 44 8.63 12.26 -6.10
C LEU A 44 8.14 11.80 -4.70
N ALA A 45 7.31 12.62 -4.02
CA ALA A 45 6.73 12.27 -2.73
C ALA A 45 5.56 11.28 -2.86
N GLN A 46 4.69 11.48 -3.84
CA GLN A 46 3.51 10.66 -4.01
C GLN A 46 3.80 9.39 -4.81
N GLY A 47 3.39 8.24 -4.27
CA GLY A 47 3.50 6.93 -4.91
C GLY A 47 2.44 6.73 -6.00
N VAL A 48 2.54 7.50 -7.06
CA VAL A 48 1.69 7.40 -8.26
C VAL A 48 2.55 6.94 -9.41
N CYS A 49 2.09 5.89 -10.08
CA CYS A 49 2.59 5.48 -11.37
C CYS A 49 1.87 6.36 -12.40
N ASP A 50 2.60 7.25 -13.07
CA ASP A 50 2.06 8.18 -14.06
C ASP A 50 2.43 7.78 -15.51
N THR A 51 2.86 6.54 -15.68
CA THR A 51 3.05 5.90 -16.98
C THR A 51 1.70 5.67 -17.67
N PRO A 52 1.67 5.54 -19.01
CA PRO A 52 0.42 5.32 -19.75
C PRO A 52 -0.37 4.09 -19.28
N VAL A 53 -1.68 4.21 -19.31
CA VAL A 53 -2.58 3.06 -19.09
C VAL A 53 -2.41 2.10 -20.29
N PRO A 54 -2.31 0.77 -20.05
CA PRO A 54 -2.21 -0.19 -21.16
C PRO A 54 -3.41 -0.10 -22.11
N ALA A 55 -3.15 -0.12 -23.42
CA ALA A 55 -4.16 0.10 -24.43
C ALA A 55 -5.42 -0.79 -24.32
N PRO A 56 -5.34 -2.11 -24.02
CA PRO A 56 -6.53 -2.93 -23.83
C PRO A 56 -7.39 -2.48 -22.62
N VAL A 57 -6.74 -2.01 -21.54
CA VAL A 57 -7.42 -1.52 -20.34
C VAL A 57 -8.17 -0.22 -20.63
N GLU A 58 -7.51 0.73 -21.30
CA GLU A 58 -8.11 2.01 -21.66
C GLU A 58 -9.29 1.84 -22.63
N ALA A 59 -9.07 1.05 -23.69
CA ALA A 59 -10.09 0.80 -24.72
C ALA A 59 -11.35 0.16 -24.12
N GLU A 60 -11.19 -0.84 -23.24
CA GLU A 60 -12.31 -1.52 -22.61
C GLU A 60 -13.04 -0.60 -21.60
N ALA A 61 -12.34 0.28 -20.88
CA ALA A 61 -12.99 1.27 -20.02
C ALA A 61 -13.95 2.15 -20.83
N HIS A 62 -13.49 2.67 -21.97
CA HIS A 62 -14.32 3.45 -22.87
C HIS A 62 -15.50 2.64 -23.43
N ALA A 63 -15.27 1.37 -23.81
CA ALA A 63 -16.31 0.49 -24.32
C ALA A 63 -17.37 0.21 -23.25
N ALA A 64 -16.97 -0.11 -22.02
CA ALA A 64 -17.86 -0.40 -20.91
C ALA A 64 -18.74 0.81 -20.53
N ILE A 65 -18.17 2.01 -20.53
CA ILE A 65 -18.95 3.25 -20.28
C ILE A 65 -19.99 3.46 -21.39
N ARG A 66 -19.59 3.30 -22.67
CA ARG A 66 -20.54 3.42 -23.80
C ARG A 66 -21.60 2.34 -23.82
N ALA A 67 -21.29 1.15 -23.34
CA ALA A 67 -22.24 0.04 -23.20
C ALA A 67 -23.21 0.19 -22.04
N GLY A 68 -23.05 1.24 -21.21
CA GLY A 68 -23.98 1.53 -20.12
C GLY A 68 -23.71 0.75 -18.83
N HIS A 69 -22.50 0.22 -18.63
CA HIS A 69 -22.13 -0.41 -17.36
C HIS A 69 -21.95 0.61 -16.23
N ASN A 70 -23.05 1.31 -15.86
CA ASN A 70 -23.06 2.43 -14.91
C ASN A 70 -23.86 2.13 -13.63
N ILE A 71 -24.46 0.96 -13.53
CA ILE A 71 -25.26 0.53 -12.39
C ILE A 71 -24.44 -0.32 -11.43
N TYR A 72 -24.96 -0.56 -10.24
CA TYR A 72 -24.34 -1.46 -9.27
C TYR A 72 -24.11 -2.84 -9.87
N THR A 73 -22.95 -3.40 -9.54
CA THR A 73 -22.65 -4.81 -9.80
C THR A 73 -23.01 -5.65 -8.57
N ARG A 74 -22.80 -6.94 -8.64
CA ARG A 74 -22.76 -7.80 -7.47
C ARG A 74 -21.70 -7.28 -6.50
N LEU A 75 -21.92 -7.39 -5.20
CA LEU A 75 -21.09 -6.80 -4.13
C LEU A 75 -19.61 -7.23 -4.19
N ASP A 76 -19.35 -8.44 -4.65
CA ASP A 76 -18.01 -9.02 -4.81
C ASP A 76 -17.41 -8.85 -6.23
N GLY A 77 -18.11 -8.12 -7.10
CA GLY A 77 -17.66 -7.75 -8.44
C GLY A 77 -18.26 -8.59 -9.56
N ILE A 78 -18.01 -8.18 -10.81
CA ILE A 78 -18.50 -8.88 -12.00
C ILE A 78 -17.83 -10.24 -12.16
N THR A 79 -18.58 -11.23 -12.62
CA THR A 79 -18.10 -12.62 -12.83
C THR A 79 -16.85 -12.66 -13.74
N ARG A 80 -16.83 -11.84 -14.82
CA ARG A 80 -15.68 -11.76 -15.73
C ARG A 80 -14.38 -11.43 -14.98
N LEU A 81 -14.39 -10.40 -14.13
CA LEU A 81 -13.18 -9.98 -13.41
C LEU A 81 -12.79 -10.98 -12.34
N ARG A 82 -13.76 -11.55 -11.61
CA ARG A 82 -13.48 -12.59 -10.60
C ARG A 82 -12.84 -13.84 -11.23
N ASN A 83 -13.34 -14.27 -12.40
CA ASN A 83 -12.73 -15.36 -13.18
C ASN A 83 -11.31 -15.01 -13.64
N ALA A 84 -11.09 -13.79 -14.14
CA ALA A 84 -9.77 -13.33 -14.56
C ALA A 84 -8.76 -13.29 -13.40
N ILE A 85 -9.20 -12.86 -12.20
CA ILE A 85 -8.38 -12.88 -10.98
C ILE A 85 -8.04 -14.32 -10.57
N ALA A 86 -9.01 -15.23 -10.54
CA ALA A 86 -8.77 -16.64 -10.21
C ALA A 86 -7.81 -17.29 -11.21
N THR A 87 -7.96 -16.99 -12.50
CA THR A 87 -7.04 -17.45 -13.56
C THR A 87 -5.62 -16.90 -13.35
N LYS A 88 -5.50 -15.61 -13.03
CA LYS A 88 -4.21 -14.97 -12.69
C LYS A 88 -3.55 -15.66 -11.49
N GLN A 89 -4.27 -15.92 -10.43
CA GLN A 89 -3.75 -16.60 -9.24
C GLN A 89 -3.26 -18.02 -9.55
N GLN A 90 -3.98 -18.74 -10.40
CA GLN A 90 -3.55 -20.07 -10.86
C GLN A 90 -2.32 -19.98 -11.75
N ARG A 91 -2.26 -19.03 -12.68
CA ARG A 91 -1.13 -18.83 -13.61
C ARG A 91 0.16 -18.45 -12.86
N ASP A 92 0.08 -17.47 -11.96
CA ASP A 92 1.26 -16.85 -11.36
C ASP A 92 1.75 -17.62 -10.12
N TYR A 93 0.85 -18.24 -9.36
CA TYR A 93 1.17 -18.87 -8.07
C TYR A 93 0.73 -20.31 -7.92
N GLY A 94 0.04 -20.88 -8.91
CA GLY A 94 -0.52 -22.24 -8.80
C GLY A 94 -1.71 -22.33 -7.83
N LEU A 95 -2.20 -21.21 -7.32
CA LEU A 95 -3.31 -21.16 -6.35
C LEU A 95 -4.66 -21.29 -7.05
N LYS A 96 -5.47 -22.25 -6.61
CA LYS A 96 -6.83 -22.45 -7.10
C LYS A 96 -7.82 -21.77 -6.16
N TYR A 97 -8.46 -20.72 -6.67
CA TYR A 97 -9.55 -20.01 -6.01
C TYR A 97 -10.84 -20.22 -6.79
N ASP A 98 -11.94 -20.48 -6.08
CA ASP A 98 -13.27 -20.43 -6.69
C ASP A 98 -13.67 -18.96 -6.88
N PRO A 99 -13.87 -18.49 -8.13
CA PRO A 99 -14.24 -17.11 -8.38
C PRO A 99 -15.60 -16.72 -7.78
N GLU A 100 -16.46 -17.70 -7.43
CA GLU A 100 -17.76 -17.41 -6.83
C GLU A 100 -17.70 -17.20 -5.31
N THR A 101 -16.70 -17.75 -4.64
CA THR A 101 -16.64 -17.76 -3.17
C THR A 101 -15.35 -17.20 -2.58
N ASP A 102 -14.24 -17.17 -3.32
CA ASP A 102 -12.90 -16.90 -2.80
C ASP A 102 -12.32 -15.55 -3.28
N VAL A 103 -13.08 -14.80 -4.09
CA VAL A 103 -12.61 -13.57 -4.72
C VAL A 103 -13.57 -12.41 -4.43
N LEU A 104 -13.02 -11.30 -3.94
CA LEU A 104 -13.71 -10.03 -3.75
C LEU A 104 -13.02 -8.94 -4.56
N VAL A 105 -13.71 -8.32 -5.50
CA VAL A 105 -13.28 -7.08 -6.16
C VAL A 105 -13.58 -5.90 -5.24
N ALA A 106 -12.56 -5.17 -4.85
CA ALA A 106 -12.66 -4.11 -3.85
C ALA A 106 -12.33 -2.72 -4.43
N CYS A 107 -12.76 -1.66 -3.77
CA CYS A 107 -12.42 -0.27 -4.09
C CYS A 107 -10.94 0.06 -3.78
N GLY A 108 -10.03 -0.68 -4.43
CA GLY A 108 -8.59 -0.72 -4.19
C GLY A 108 -8.23 -1.67 -3.04
N ALA A 109 -6.95 -2.08 -2.97
CA ALA A 109 -6.44 -2.97 -1.92
C ALA A 109 -6.71 -2.43 -0.50
N THR A 110 -6.70 -1.11 -0.32
CA THR A 110 -7.01 -0.46 0.97
C THR A 110 -8.43 -0.78 1.46
N ALA A 111 -9.42 -0.81 0.56
CA ALA A 111 -10.79 -1.21 0.92
C ALA A 111 -10.85 -2.70 1.27
N GLY A 112 -10.06 -3.53 0.59
CA GLY A 112 -9.89 -4.94 0.93
C GLY A 112 -9.34 -5.14 2.35
N LEU A 113 -8.28 -4.41 2.70
CA LEU A 113 -7.72 -4.41 4.05
C LEU A 113 -8.76 -3.98 5.09
N HIS A 114 -9.49 -2.89 4.81
CA HIS A 114 -10.55 -2.40 5.69
C HIS A 114 -11.60 -3.48 5.94
N ALA A 115 -12.10 -4.11 4.88
CA ALA A 115 -13.10 -5.18 4.97
C ALA A 115 -12.57 -6.41 5.74
N ALA A 116 -11.32 -6.80 5.50
CA ALA A 116 -10.66 -7.90 6.23
C ALA A 116 -10.54 -7.58 7.73
N CYS A 117 -10.09 -6.39 8.09
CA CYS A 117 -10.01 -5.97 9.48
C CYS A 117 -11.38 -5.96 10.17
N MET A 118 -12.41 -5.42 9.49
CA MET A 118 -13.78 -5.38 10.05
C MET A 118 -14.37 -6.76 10.25
N ALA A 119 -14.04 -7.72 9.37
CA ALA A 119 -14.58 -9.07 9.44
C ALA A 119 -13.86 -9.98 10.44
N LEU A 120 -12.55 -9.78 10.65
CA LEU A 120 -11.68 -10.76 11.31
C LEU A 120 -11.05 -10.29 12.61
N LEU A 121 -11.12 -8.99 12.93
CA LEU A 121 -10.49 -8.39 14.11
C LEU A 121 -11.51 -7.71 15.02
N ASN A 122 -11.21 -7.71 16.31
CA ASN A 122 -12.00 -7.02 17.33
C ASN A 122 -11.22 -5.83 17.91
N PRO A 123 -11.91 -4.81 18.45
CA PRO A 123 -11.26 -3.76 19.22
C PRO A 123 -10.38 -4.35 20.35
N GLY A 124 -9.12 -3.92 20.40
CA GLY A 124 -8.13 -4.42 21.37
C GLY A 124 -7.28 -5.59 20.88
N ASP A 125 -7.62 -6.23 19.77
CA ASP A 125 -6.72 -7.19 19.10
C ASP A 125 -5.42 -6.50 18.67
N GLU A 126 -4.35 -7.26 18.59
CA GLU A 126 -3.04 -6.81 18.14
C GLU A 126 -2.72 -7.39 16.76
N VAL A 127 -2.20 -6.52 15.88
CA VAL A 127 -1.68 -6.92 14.57
C VAL A 127 -0.22 -6.51 14.48
N LEU A 128 0.65 -7.49 14.23
CA LEU A 128 2.07 -7.24 14.02
C LEU A 128 2.29 -6.75 12.59
N LEU A 129 3.10 -5.72 12.42
CA LEU A 129 3.55 -5.24 11.11
C LEU A 129 4.99 -4.77 11.18
N PHE A 130 5.68 -4.83 10.05
CA PHE A 130 7.11 -4.55 9.97
C PHE A 130 7.38 -3.05 9.83
N GLU A 131 8.44 -2.57 10.47
CA GLU A 131 8.90 -1.19 10.39
C GLU A 131 10.22 -1.14 9.62
N PRO A 132 10.33 -0.32 8.54
CA PRO A 132 9.40 0.74 8.14
C PRO A 132 8.08 0.21 7.55
N PHE A 133 6.98 0.95 7.80
CA PHE A 133 5.62 0.55 7.45
C PHE A 133 4.95 1.52 6.47
N TYR A 134 3.91 1.05 5.78
CA TYR A 134 3.01 1.94 5.05
C TYR A 134 1.99 2.57 6.01
N GLY A 135 1.99 3.89 6.12
CA GLY A 135 1.22 4.63 7.13
C GLY A 135 -0.30 4.34 7.13
N TYR A 136 -0.88 4.03 5.95
CA TYR A 136 -2.31 3.68 5.87
C TYR A 136 -2.63 2.34 6.56
N HIS A 137 -1.70 1.38 6.60
CA HIS A 137 -1.89 0.14 7.35
C HIS A 137 -2.10 0.43 8.84
N VAL A 138 -1.19 1.22 9.42
CA VAL A 138 -1.27 1.63 10.82
C VAL A 138 -2.52 2.47 11.10
N ALA A 139 -2.85 3.41 10.22
CA ALA A 139 -4.03 4.26 10.36
C ALA A 139 -5.34 3.46 10.29
N THR A 140 -5.43 2.48 9.37
CA THR A 140 -6.59 1.59 9.25
C THR A 140 -6.80 0.80 10.53
N LEU A 141 -5.75 0.15 11.06
CA LEU A 141 -5.84 -0.60 12.32
C LEU A 141 -6.30 0.29 13.49
N LYS A 142 -5.67 1.45 13.66
CA LYS A 142 -6.03 2.40 14.72
C LYS A 142 -7.47 2.90 14.62
N SER A 143 -7.96 3.15 13.40
CA SER A 143 -9.35 3.60 13.16
C SER A 143 -10.39 2.58 13.61
N MET A 144 -10.00 1.31 13.73
CA MET A 144 -10.84 0.20 14.19
C MET A 144 -10.54 -0.19 15.66
N ARG A 145 -9.75 0.62 16.37
CA ARG A 145 -9.29 0.31 17.73
C ARG A 145 -8.49 -0.99 17.84
N VAL A 146 -7.91 -1.43 16.74
CA VAL A 146 -6.93 -2.52 16.70
C VAL A 146 -5.55 -1.93 16.96
N LYS A 147 -4.75 -2.60 17.77
CA LYS A 147 -3.42 -2.12 18.17
C LYS A 147 -2.36 -2.59 17.16
N PRO A 148 -1.71 -1.69 16.42
CA PRO A 148 -0.52 -2.05 15.62
C PRO A 148 0.67 -2.29 16.57
N VAL A 149 1.34 -3.43 16.39
CA VAL A 149 2.59 -3.79 17.07
C VAL A 149 3.71 -3.82 16.03
N LEU A 150 4.70 -2.91 16.19
CA LEU A 150 5.74 -2.70 15.19
C LEU A 150 6.95 -3.59 15.47
N VAL A 151 7.31 -4.43 14.51
CA VAL A 151 8.51 -5.27 14.51
C VAL A 151 9.56 -4.61 13.62
N PRO A 152 10.70 -4.15 14.15
CA PRO A 152 11.70 -3.47 13.37
C PRO A 152 12.43 -4.42 12.42
N LEU A 153 12.62 -3.98 11.18
CA LEU A 153 13.56 -4.60 10.24
C LEU A 153 14.94 -3.94 10.38
N ALA A 154 16.00 -4.71 10.19
CA ALA A 154 17.36 -4.25 10.36
C ALA A 154 17.94 -3.63 9.08
N GLU A 155 18.45 -2.38 9.18
CA GLU A 155 19.23 -1.75 8.11
C GLU A 155 20.59 -2.45 7.91
N PRO A 156 21.19 -2.37 6.70
CA PRO A 156 20.74 -1.60 5.54
C PRO A 156 19.72 -2.35 4.65
N ASP A 157 19.63 -3.67 4.76
CA ASP A 157 18.87 -4.54 3.83
C ASP A 157 17.46 -4.85 4.33
N TRP A 158 17.05 -4.20 5.41
CA TRP A 158 15.76 -4.42 6.04
C TRP A 158 15.53 -5.88 6.41
N ALA A 159 16.55 -6.55 6.94
CA ALA A 159 16.50 -7.96 7.30
C ALA A 159 15.49 -8.23 8.41
N LEU A 160 14.78 -9.36 8.31
CA LEU A 160 13.84 -9.82 9.34
C LEU A 160 14.62 -10.38 10.54
N ASP A 161 14.33 -9.87 11.72
CA ASP A 161 14.70 -10.47 13.00
C ASP A 161 13.56 -11.36 13.48
N ILE A 162 13.73 -12.67 13.34
CA ILE A 162 12.70 -13.66 13.70
C ILE A 162 12.50 -13.73 15.22
N ASP A 163 13.53 -13.52 16.01
CA ASP A 163 13.43 -13.51 17.47
C ASP A 163 12.64 -12.29 17.94
N ALA A 164 12.85 -11.13 17.33
CA ALA A 164 12.04 -9.94 17.58
C ALA A 164 10.57 -10.14 17.19
N LEU A 165 10.29 -10.89 16.08
CA LEU A 165 8.93 -11.23 15.70
C LEU A 165 8.27 -12.13 16.75
N HIS A 166 8.94 -13.19 17.20
CA HIS A 166 8.43 -14.07 18.26
C HIS A 166 8.18 -13.30 19.58
N ALA A 167 9.12 -12.44 19.98
CA ALA A 167 9.00 -11.65 21.19
C ALA A 167 7.83 -10.64 21.17
N ALA A 168 7.37 -10.25 19.97
CA ALA A 168 6.24 -9.32 19.82
C ALA A 168 4.87 -9.99 19.96
N ILE A 169 4.78 -11.32 19.96
CA ILE A 169 3.52 -12.07 20.04
C ILE A 169 2.99 -12.05 21.48
N THR A 170 1.70 -11.78 21.59
CA THR A 170 0.96 -11.85 22.86
C THR A 170 -0.32 -12.66 22.68
N THR A 171 -1.04 -12.89 23.77
CA THR A 171 -2.35 -13.56 23.72
C THR A 171 -3.43 -12.76 22.97
N ARG A 172 -3.17 -11.48 22.67
CA ARG A 172 -4.05 -10.61 21.88
C ARG A 172 -3.67 -10.53 20.40
N THR A 173 -2.52 -11.10 20.04
CA THR A 173 -2.10 -11.10 18.63
C THR A 173 -3.06 -11.95 17.79
N ARG A 174 -3.60 -11.39 16.74
CA ARG A 174 -4.57 -12.06 15.83
C ARG A 174 -4.06 -12.20 14.40
N ALA A 175 -3.19 -11.28 13.97
CA ALA A 175 -2.68 -11.30 12.61
C ALA A 175 -1.26 -10.71 12.53
N ILE A 176 -0.57 -11.09 11.46
CA ILE A 176 0.59 -10.38 10.93
C ILE A 176 0.15 -9.69 9.64
N LEU A 177 0.50 -8.41 9.47
CA LEU A 177 0.29 -7.65 8.23
C LEU A 177 1.64 -7.49 7.51
N LEU A 178 1.78 -8.15 6.38
CA LEU A 178 2.95 -8.15 5.53
C LEU A 178 2.70 -7.31 4.28
N ASN A 179 3.63 -6.41 3.92
CA ASN A 179 3.64 -5.74 2.63
C ASN A 179 4.90 -6.16 1.86
N THR A 180 4.72 -6.86 0.75
CA THR A 180 5.82 -7.37 -0.07
C THR A 180 5.43 -7.42 -1.55
N PRO A 181 6.21 -6.78 -2.43
CA PRO A 181 7.30 -5.81 -2.18
C PRO A 181 6.86 -4.60 -1.37
N ALA A 182 7.73 -4.08 -0.51
CA ALA A 182 7.35 -3.17 0.56
C ALA A 182 7.38 -1.68 0.17
N ASN A 183 6.38 -0.93 0.58
CA ASN A 183 6.41 0.52 0.68
C ASN A 183 6.67 0.89 2.16
N PRO A 184 7.74 1.61 2.54
CA PRO A 184 8.59 2.47 1.68
C PRO A 184 9.94 1.86 1.27
N SER A 185 10.34 0.71 1.82
CA SER A 185 11.73 0.23 1.77
C SER A 185 12.14 -0.42 0.44
N GLY A 186 11.16 -0.86 -0.36
CA GLY A 186 11.44 -1.68 -1.53
C GLY A 186 11.93 -3.09 -1.21
N LYS A 187 11.83 -3.53 0.07
CA LYS A 187 12.17 -4.89 0.44
C LYS A 187 11.25 -5.89 -0.24
N VAL A 188 11.83 -6.92 -0.82
CA VAL A 188 11.17 -8.17 -1.20
C VAL A 188 11.56 -9.20 -0.16
N PHE A 189 10.59 -9.75 0.56
CA PHE A 189 10.87 -10.78 1.55
C PHE A 189 11.31 -12.08 0.85
N SER A 190 12.45 -12.63 1.26
CA SER A 190 12.97 -13.88 0.72
C SER A 190 12.06 -15.07 1.09
N ARG A 191 12.21 -16.18 0.34
CA ARG A 191 11.48 -17.43 0.63
C ARG A 191 11.67 -17.87 2.09
N ALA A 192 12.91 -17.82 2.60
CA ALA A 192 13.22 -18.21 3.98
C ALA A 192 12.52 -17.29 5.00
N GLU A 193 12.45 -15.98 4.75
CA GLU A 193 11.75 -15.04 5.63
C GLU A 193 10.23 -15.30 5.59
N ILE A 194 9.65 -15.54 4.41
CA ILE A 194 8.23 -15.86 4.26
C ILE A 194 7.89 -17.19 4.94
N GLU A 195 8.73 -18.21 4.82
CA GLU A 195 8.56 -19.50 5.50
C GLU A 195 8.63 -19.34 7.03
N SER A 196 9.53 -18.49 7.53
CA SER A 196 9.63 -18.17 8.95
C SER A 196 8.37 -17.46 9.47
N ILE A 197 7.87 -16.46 8.74
CA ILE A 197 6.60 -15.77 9.08
C ILE A 197 5.44 -16.77 9.05
N ALA A 198 5.39 -17.64 8.05
CA ALA A 198 4.35 -18.67 7.93
C ALA A 198 4.39 -19.67 9.10
N ALA A 199 5.58 -20.08 9.55
CA ALA A 199 5.74 -20.93 10.73
C ALA A 199 5.16 -20.24 11.98
N VAL A 200 5.51 -18.98 12.21
CA VAL A 200 4.96 -18.18 13.32
C VAL A 200 3.44 -18.11 13.26
N CYS A 201 2.85 -17.89 12.07
CA CYS A 201 1.40 -17.87 11.91
C CYS A 201 0.74 -19.20 12.24
N ARG A 202 1.33 -20.33 11.83
CA ARG A 202 0.81 -21.67 12.12
C ARG A 202 0.91 -22.02 13.61
N GLU A 203 2.05 -21.74 14.23
CA GLU A 203 2.32 -22.04 15.63
C GLU A 203 1.41 -21.29 16.60
N ASN A 204 1.01 -20.07 16.22
CA ASN A 204 0.23 -19.19 17.09
C ASN A 204 -1.22 -18.97 16.61
N ASP A 205 -1.67 -19.75 15.61
CA ASP A 205 -3.00 -19.66 14.98
C ASP A 205 -3.38 -18.25 14.57
N LEU A 206 -2.46 -17.57 13.85
CA LEU A 206 -2.63 -16.21 13.37
C LEU A 206 -3.09 -16.17 11.92
N PHE A 207 -3.83 -15.13 11.57
CA PHE A 207 -4.01 -14.71 10.18
C PHE A 207 -2.73 -14.09 9.63
N LEU A 208 -2.51 -14.23 8.32
CA LEU A 208 -1.54 -13.44 7.58
C LEU A 208 -2.29 -12.56 6.58
N PHE A 209 -2.31 -11.25 6.83
CA PHE A 209 -2.78 -10.25 5.87
C PHE A 209 -1.59 -9.84 5.02
N THR A 210 -1.66 -10.02 3.69
CA THR A 210 -0.56 -9.67 2.81
C THR A 210 -1.01 -8.65 1.77
N ASP A 211 -0.30 -7.51 1.71
CA ASP A 211 -0.48 -6.47 0.70
C ASP A 211 0.57 -6.65 -0.38
N GLU A 212 0.16 -7.18 -1.53
CA GLU A 212 1.00 -7.58 -2.66
C GLU A 212 0.82 -6.64 -3.86
N ILE A 213 0.40 -5.40 -3.63
CA ILE A 213 0.07 -4.44 -4.69
C ILE A 213 1.24 -4.15 -5.66
N TYR A 214 2.47 -4.48 -5.29
CA TYR A 214 3.69 -4.32 -6.09
C TYR A 214 4.24 -5.66 -6.61
N GLU A 215 3.49 -6.73 -6.64
CA GLU A 215 3.91 -8.09 -6.97
C GLU A 215 4.72 -8.23 -8.28
N TYR A 216 4.49 -7.38 -9.27
CA TYR A 216 5.22 -7.36 -10.55
C TYR A 216 6.42 -6.40 -10.57
N PHE A 217 6.66 -5.64 -9.52
CA PHE A 217 7.79 -4.72 -9.42
C PHE A 217 8.88 -5.37 -8.59
N VAL A 218 9.64 -6.27 -9.21
CA VAL A 218 10.76 -7.00 -8.60
C VAL A 218 11.97 -6.91 -9.52
N TYR A 219 13.16 -6.78 -8.95
CA TYR A 219 14.39 -6.42 -9.64
C TYR A 219 15.52 -7.37 -9.32
N ASP A 220 16.59 -7.39 -10.16
CA ASP A 220 17.82 -8.11 -9.92
C ASP A 220 17.63 -9.62 -9.66
N GLY A 221 16.61 -10.21 -10.28
CA GLY A 221 16.29 -11.63 -10.10
C GLY A 221 15.61 -11.96 -8.77
N ALA A 222 15.16 -10.96 -7.99
CA ALA A 222 14.30 -11.21 -6.84
C ALA A 222 12.97 -11.84 -7.27
N GLU A 223 12.44 -12.73 -6.44
CA GLU A 223 11.18 -13.41 -6.68
C GLU A 223 10.13 -12.96 -5.66
N HIS A 224 8.97 -12.50 -6.15
CA HIS A 224 7.81 -12.29 -5.28
C HIS A 224 7.19 -13.63 -4.91
N ILE A 225 7.03 -13.88 -3.62
CA ILE A 225 6.43 -15.12 -3.10
C ILE A 225 5.13 -14.77 -2.39
N CYS A 226 4.01 -15.27 -2.94
CA CYS A 226 2.73 -15.17 -2.28
C CYS A 226 2.67 -16.17 -1.11
N PRO A 227 2.51 -15.71 0.15
CA PRO A 227 2.54 -16.61 1.31
C PRO A 227 1.43 -17.68 1.31
N ALA A 228 0.32 -17.44 0.61
CA ALA A 228 -0.77 -18.41 0.48
C ALA A 228 -0.36 -19.71 -0.26
N THR A 229 0.80 -19.69 -0.94
CA THR A 229 1.35 -20.89 -1.63
C THR A 229 2.00 -21.88 -0.67
N LEU A 230 2.32 -21.47 0.56
CA LEU A 230 2.99 -22.32 1.52
C LEU A 230 1.99 -23.25 2.23
N ASP A 231 2.47 -24.41 2.62
CA ASP A 231 1.67 -25.42 3.31
C ASP A 231 1.03 -24.85 4.59
N GLY A 232 -0.29 -25.08 4.76
CA GLY A 232 -1.07 -24.59 5.90
C GLY A 232 -1.28 -23.07 5.94
N MET A 233 -1.01 -22.36 4.84
CA MET A 233 -1.21 -20.91 4.78
C MET A 233 -2.43 -20.49 3.97
N ARG A 234 -2.90 -21.29 3.02
CA ARG A 234 -4.05 -20.97 2.16
C ARG A 234 -5.31 -20.59 2.95
N GLU A 235 -5.59 -21.32 4.03
CA GLU A 235 -6.79 -21.15 4.85
C GLU A 235 -6.71 -20.01 5.86
N ARG A 236 -5.55 -19.38 6.06
CA ARG A 236 -5.31 -18.30 7.01
C ARG A 236 -4.72 -17.04 6.38
N THR A 237 -4.41 -17.05 5.08
CA THR A 237 -3.88 -15.89 4.38
C THR A 237 -4.98 -15.11 3.68
N ILE A 238 -5.01 -13.80 3.91
CA ILE A 238 -5.85 -12.85 3.21
C ILE A 238 -4.93 -12.08 2.27
N VAL A 239 -4.98 -12.42 0.98
CA VAL A 239 -4.15 -11.77 -0.04
C VAL A 239 -4.88 -10.56 -0.58
N MET A 240 -4.25 -9.39 -0.48
CA MET A 240 -4.74 -8.14 -1.06
C MET A 240 -3.79 -7.70 -2.15
N SER A 241 -4.31 -7.44 -3.33
CA SER A 241 -3.57 -6.88 -4.45
C SER A 241 -4.49 -6.01 -5.31
N GLY A 242 -4.08 -5.62 -6.49
CA GLY A 242 -4.92 -4.79 -7.35
C GLY A 242 -4.21 -4.28 -8.60
N PHE A 243 -4.91 -3.40 -9.29
CA PHE A 243 -4.55 -2.96 -10.63
C PHE A 243 -3.96 -1.56 -10.64
N SER A 244 -4.05 -0.85 -9.53
CA SER A 244 -3.66 0.56 -9.38
C SER A 244 -2.23 0.85 -9.83
N LYS A 245 -1.32 -0.10 -9.61
CA LYS A 245 0.12 0.06 -9.90
C LYS A 245 0.48 -0.59 -11.23
N THR A 246 0.08 -1.84 -11.41
CA THR A 246 0.37 -2.64 -12.61
C THR A 246 -0.18 -2.01 -13.88
N PHE A 247 -1.35 -1.38 -13.82
CA PHE A 247 -2.00 -0.76 -14.98
C PHE A 247 -1.98 0.78 -14.93
N SER A 248 -1.26 1.40 -13.99
CA SER A 248 -1.20 2.87 -13.84
C SER A 248 -2.57 3.55 -13.65
N ILE A 249 -3.49 2.89 -12.95
CA ILE A 249 -4.89 3.33 -12.75
C ILE A 249 -5.21 3.62 -11.29
N THR A 250 -4.31 4.27 -10.58
CA THR A 250 -4.46 4.55 -9.13
C THR A 250 -5.77 5.28 -8.80
N GLY A 251 -6.24 6.15 -9.70
CA GLY A 251 -7.48 6.91 -9.55
C GLY A 251 -8.76 6.11 -9.81
N TRP A 252 -8.69 4.95 -10.47
CA TRP A 252 -9.87 4.15 -10.78
C TRP A 252 -10.38 3.34 -9.59
N ARG A 253 -9.56 3.21 -8.55
CA ARG A 253 -9.92 2.56 -7.30
C ARG A 253 -10.34 1.09 -7.48
N LEU A 254 -9.51 0.29 -8.13
CA LEU A 254 -9.70 -1.14 -8.31
C LEU A 254 -8.61 -1.95 -7.65
N GLY A 255 -9.01 -2.93 -6.87
CA GLY A 255 -8.18 -3.96 -6.26
C GLY A 255 -9.01 -5.21 -6.01
N TYR A 256 -8.41 -6.19 -5.37
CA TYR A 256 -9.11 -7.41 -5.03
C TYR A 256 -8.53 -8.03 -3.75
N VAL A 257 -9.33 -8.92 -3.17
CA VAL A 257 -8.92 -9.82 -2.09
C VAL A 257 -9.15 -11.25 -2.56
N THR A 258 -8.19 -12.14 -2.31
CA THR A 258 -8.40 -13.58 -2.40
C THR A 258 -8.14 -14.22 -1.04
N ALA A 259 -9.04 -15.10 -0.61
CA ALA A 259 -8.99 -15.79 0.66
C ALA A 259 -9.85 -17.06 0.63
N ASP A 260 -9.81 -17.83 1.70
CA ASP A 260 -10.71 -18.96 1.90
C ASP A 260 -12.18 -18.48 2.01
N ALA A 261 -13.10 -19.22 1.37
CA ALA A 261 -14.54 -18.92 1.33
C ALA A 261 -15.15 -18.66 2.72
N LYS A 262 -14.66 -19.34 3.75
CA LYS A 262 -15.17 -19.19 5.13
C LYS A 262 -15.02 -17.77 5.69
N TRP A 263 -14.04 -16.99 5.18
CA TRP A 263 -13.79 -15.60 5.58
C TRP A 263 -14.39 -14.59 4.60
N MET A 264 -14.45 -14.99 3.31
CA MET A 264 -14.77 -14.09 2.22
C MET A 264 -16.17 -13.49 2.33
N ALA A 265 -17.17 -14.27 2.70
CA ALA A 265 -18.55 -13.79 2.78
C ALA A 265 -18.71 -12.63 3.77
N ALA A 266 -18.05 -12.68 4.94
CA ALA A 266 -18.07 -11.60 5.91
C ALA A 266 -17.33 -10.36 5.40
N MET A 267 -16.15 -10.54 4.78
CA MET A 267 -15.38 -9.44 4.19
C MET A 267 -16.16 -8.74 3.08
N ALA A 268 -16.80 -9.51 2.19
CA ALA A 268 -17.62 -8.97 1.11
C ALA A 268 -18.81 -8.14 1.65
N TYR A 269 -19.45 -8.59 2.73
CA TYR A 269 -20.53 -7.85 3.37
C TYR A 269 -20.06 -6.52 3.98
N PHE A 270 -18.93 -6.48 4.66
CA PHE A 270 -18.38 -5.21 5.16
C PHE A 270 -17.95 -4.27 4.04
N HIS A 271 -17.46 -4.80 2.92
CA HIS A 271 -17.20 -3.99 1.73
C HIS A 271 -18.48 -3.40 1.16
N ASP A 272 -19.57 -4.21 1.08
CA ASP A 272 -20.89 -3.77 0.63
C ASP A 272 -21.45 -2.62 1.49
N LEU A 273 -21.39 -2.74 2.81
CA LEU A 273 -21.84 -1.68 3.73
C LEU A 273 -21.13 -0.33 3.52
N THR A 274 -19.93 -0.34 2.98
CA THR A 274 -19.11 0.87 2.79
C THR A 274 -19.18 1.41 1.37
N TYR A 275 -19.15 0.53 0.37
CA TYR A 275 -18.96 0.88 -1.04
C TYR A 275 -20.05 0.35 -1.97
N VAL A 276 -20.91 -0.55 -1.52
CA VAL A 276 -21.89 -1.33 -2.31
C VAL A 276 -21.19 -2.25 -3.31
N CYS A 277 -20.37 -1.70 -4.20
CA CYS A 277 -19.52 -2.45 -5.13
C CYS A 277 -18.35 -1.58 -5.60
N ALA A 278 -17.35 -2.18 -6.20
CA ALA A 278 -16.29 -1.46 -6.91
C ALA A 278 -16.83 -0.80 -8.20
N PRO A 279 -16.15 0.24 -8.74
CA PRO A 279 -16.61 0.98 -9.93
C PRO A 279 -16.87 0.08 -11.14
N SER A 280 -18.13 0.01 -11.56
CA SER A 280 -18.68 -0.98 -12.48
C SER A 280 -17.95 -1.04 -13.84
N ALA A 281 -17.88 0.08 -14.56
CA ALA A 281 -17.27 0.12 -15.89
C ALA A 281 -15.78 -0.27 -15.87
N PHE A 282 -15.07 0.11 -14.83
CA PHE A 282 -13.63 -0.15 -14.71
C PHE A 282 -13.31 -1.60 -14.34
N GLN A 283 -14.27 -2.34 -13.79
CA GLN A 283 -14.08 -3.79 -13.59
C GLN A 283 -13.94 -4.53 -14.92
N HIS A 284 -14.66 -4.12 -15.96
CA HIS A 284 -14.51 -4.67 -17.32
C HIS A 284 -13.11 -4.38 -17.88
N ALA A 285 -12.62 -3.17 -17.67
CA ALA A 285 -11.30 -2.77 -18.12
C ALA A 285 -10.17 -3.56 -17.42
N ALA A 286 -10.27 -3.76 -16.10
CA ALA A 286 -9.30 -4.57 -15.37
C ALA A 286 -9.32 -6.04 -15.82
N ALA A 287 -10.51 -6.59 -16.11
CA ALA A 287 -10.63 -7.93 -16.68
C ALA A 287 -9.92 -8.04 -18.04
N ALA A 288 -10.14 -7.07 -18.93
CA ALA A 288 -9.46 -7.03 -20.24
C ALA A 288 -7.93 -6.97 -20.09
N GLY A 289 -7.43 -6.20 -19.13
CA GLY A 289 -5.99 -6.17 -18.82
C GLY A 289 -5.44 -7.54 -18.44
N LEU A 290 -6.11 -8.26 -17.54
CA LEU A 290 -5.69 -9.61 -17.14
C LEU A 290 -5.81 -10.66 -18.25
N GLU A 291 -6.81 -10.53 -19.13
CA GLU A 291 -7.11 -11.47 -20.20
C GLU A 291 -6.24 -11.27 -21.45
N GLN A 292 -5.85 -10.03 -21.76
CA GLN A 292 -5.27 -9.67 -23.07
C GLN A 292 -3.80 -9.27 -23.00
N LEU A 293 -3.30 -8.81 -21.85
CA LEU A 293 -1.89 -8.46 -21.74
C LEU A 293 -1.04 -9.72 -21.67
N PRO A 294 -0.02 -9.84 -22.54
CA PRO A 294 0.84 -11.01 -22.57
C PRO A 294 1.82 -11.02 -21.38
N PRO A 295 2.45 -12.16 -21.06
CA PRO A 295 3.44 -12.25 -19.99
C PRO A 295 4.58 -11.23 -20.10
N GLU A 296 5.00 -10.91 -21.36
CA GLU A 296 6.06 -9.95 -21.67
C GLU A 296 5.75 -8.55 -21.15
N PHE A 297 4.47 -8.18 -21.03
CA PHE A 297 4.05 -6.90 -20.45
C PHE A 297 4.56 -6.76 -19.00
N TYR A 298 4.41 -7.81 -18.21
CA TYR A 298 4.80 -7.78 -16.78
C TYR A 298 6.33 -7.81 -16.60
N THR A 299 7.03 -8.51 -17.51
CA THR A 299 8.50 -8.51 -17.55
C THR A 299 9.03 -7.13 -17.92
N GLN A 300 8.49 -6.54 -18.99
CA GLN A 300 8.88 -5.19 -19.42
C GLN A 300 8.58 -4.13 -18.36
N LEU A 301 7.43 -4.26 -17.65
CA LEU A 301 7.09 -3.37 -16.56
C LEU A 301 8.17 -3.39 -15.45
N ALA A 302 8.68 -4.56 -15.11
CA ALA A 302 9.76 -4.69 -14.12
C ALA A 302 11.08 -4.10 -14.64
N GLU A 303 11.47 -4.41 -15.88
CA GLU A 303 12.68 -3.90 -16.52
C GLU A 303 12.68 -2.37 -16.63
N ASP A 304 11.59 -1.77 -17.10
CA ASP A 304 11.45 -0.32 -17.19
C ASP A 304 11.60 0.37 -15.83
N HIS A 305 11.06 -0.25 -14.77
CA HIS A 305 11.18 0.30 -13.43
C HIS A 305 12.54 0.04 -12.80
N GLN A 306 13.22 -1.03 -13.15
CA GLN A 306 14.61 -1.25 -12.76
C GLN A 306 15.53 -0.18 -13.37
N ASP A 307 15.36 0.17 -14.63
CA ASP A 307 16.11 1.27 -15.27
C ASP A 307 15.85 2.62 -14.59
N LYS A 308 14.59 2.91 -14.27
CA LYS A 308 14.22 4.12 -13.50
C LYS A 308 14.86 4.13 -12.11
N ARG A 309 14.90 2.96 -11.44
CA ARG A 309 15.59 2.79 -10.16
C ARG A 309 17.07 3.18 -10.26
N GLU A 310 17.78 2.66 -11.26
CA GLU A 310 19.21 2.95 -11.41
C GLU A 310 19.47 4.45 -11.63
N ARG A 311 18.62 5.12 -12.42
CA ARG A 311 18.74 6.55 -12.65
C ARG A 311 18.59 7.36 -11.36
N ILE A 312 17.55 7.09 -10.56
CA ILE A 312 17.34 7.82 -9.30
C ILE A 312 18.43 7.47 -8.26
N LEU A 313 18.86 6.23 -8.16
CA LEU A 313 19.94 5.82 -7.25
C LEU A 313 21.24 6.57 -7.56
N SER A 314 21.60 6.67 -8.84
CA SER A 314 22.77 7.46 -9.27
C SER A 314 22.62 8.93 -8.85
N ALA A 315 21.48 9.55 -9.15
CA ALA A 315 21.25 10.96 -8.84
C ALA A 315 21.28 11.26 -7.32
N LEU A 316 20.74 10.34 -6.51
CA LEU A 316 20.78 10.49 -5.05
C LEU A 316 22.19 10.37 -4.48
N ARG A 317 23.01 9.45 -5.02
CA ARG A 317 24.43 9.33 -4.64
C ARG A 317 25.23 10.57 -5.05
N ASP A 318 25.02 11.05 -6.28
CA ASP A 318 25.65 12.28 -6.77
C ASP A 318 25.28 13.52 -5.92
N ALA A 319 24.05 13.53 -5.35
CA ALA A 319 23.57 14.53 -4.40
C ALA A 319 24.10 14.32 -2.96
N GLY A 320 25.02 13.40 -2.73
CA GLY A 320 25.61 13.13 -1.40
C GLY A 320 24.69 12.36 -0.44
N MET A 321 23.60 11.75 -0.92
CA MET A 321 22.74 10.89 -0.13
C MET A 321 23.21 9.43 -0.18
N GLU A 322 22.79 8.63 0.81
CA GLU A 322 23.05 7.20 0.87
C GLU A 322 21.74 6.42 0.65
N PRO A 323 21.39 6.09 -0.61
CA PRO A 323 20.16 5.33 -0.88
C PRO A 323 20.34 3.85 -0.56
N SER A 324 19.35 3.22 0.10
CA SER A 324 19.18 1.77 0.07
C SER A 324 18.73 1.33 -1.31
N VAL A 325 19.25 0.20 -1.79
CA VAL A 325 18.88 -0.35 -3.10
C VAL A 325 17.62 -1.20 -2.94
N PRO A 326 16.46 -0.77 -3.49
CA PRO A 326 15.24 -1.56 -3.37
C PRO A 326 15.26 -2.78 -4.30
N ALA A 327 14.92 -3.94 -3.78
CA ALA A 327 14.75 -5.17 -4.57
C ALA A 327 13.37 -5.24 -5.25
N GLY A 328 12.44 -4.35 -4.88
CA GLY A 328 11.10 -4.28 -5.47
C GLY A 328 10.37 -2.99 -5.13
N ALA A 329 9.07 -2.94 -5.47
CA ALA A 329 8.23 -1.75 -5.48
C ALA A 329 8.87 -0.62 -6.33
N TYR A 330 8.55 0.63 -6.08
CA TYR A 330 9.15 1.75 -6.83
C TYR A 330 9.49 2.93 -5.93
N TYR A 331 10.04 2.61 -4.76
CA TYR A 331 10.48 3.59 -3.77
C TYR A 331 11.93 3.37 -3.39
N VAL A 332 12.59 4.47 -3.06
CA VAL A 332 13.92 4.48 -2.47
C VAL A 332 13.86 5.22 -1.15
N LEU A 333 14.38 4.63 -0.08
CA LEU A 333 14.76 5.32 1.14
C LEU A 333 16.22 5.73 1.04
N ALA A 334 16.53 6.99 1.29
CA ALA A 334 17.91 7.50 1.24
C ALA A 334 18.22 8.29 2.51
N LYS A 335 19.40 8.03 3.10
CA LYS A 335 19.91 8.86 4.19
C LYS A 335 20.34 10.22 3.64
N ALA A 336 19.84 11.27 4.27
CA ALA A 336 20.07 12.66 3.89
C ALA A 336 20.64 13.46 5.09
N THR A 337 21.63 12.88 5.78
CA THR A 337 22.22 13.42 7.00
C THR A 337 22.89 14.77 6.80
N HIS A 338 23.43 15.02 5.60
CA HIS A 338 24.10 16.27 5.23
C HIS A 338 23.13 17.43 4.96
N LEU A 339 21.82 17.15 4.71
CA LEU A 339 20.86 18.19 4.45
C LEU A 339 20.52 18.99 5.71
N PRO A 340 20.36 20.34 5.60
CA PRO A 340 19.94 21.17 6.70
C PRO A 340 18.57 20.76 7.26
N GLY A 341 18.48 20.71 8.59
CA GLY A 341 17.25 20.40 9.33
C GLY A 341 17.46 19.36 10.40
N ALA A 342 16.81 19.54 11.55
CA ALA A 342 16.85 18.62 12.66
C ALA A 342 15.90 17.41 12.48
N THR A 343 14.91 17.52 11.60
CA THR A 343 13.92 16.49 11.33
C THR A 343 13.86 16.15 9.84
N ALA A 344 13.42 14.93 9.52
CA ALA A 344 13.23 14.51 8.12
C ALA A 344 12.26 15.45 7.37
N ALA A 345 11.23 15.97 8.03
CA ALA A 345 10.30 16.93 7.44
C ALA A 345 10.99 18.26 7.08
N GLN A 346 11.91 18.76 7.91
CA GLN A 346 12.70 19.96 7.59
C GLN A 346 13.64 19.70 6.43
N LYS A 347 14.32 18.55 6.39
CA LYS A 347 15.19 18.14 5.28
C LYS A 347 14.42 18.04 3.96
N ALA A 348 13.24 17.40 3.97
CA ALA A 348 12.37 17.29 2.80
C ALA A 348 11.95 18.67 2.25
N ARG A 349 11.58 19.62 3.14
CA ARG A 349 11.24 21.00 2.73
C ARG A 349 12.45 21.76 2.21
N HIS A 350 13.61 21.59 2.86
CA HIS A 350 14.84 22.19 2.36
C HIS A 350 15.16 21.74 0.94
N MET A 351 15.10 20.42 0.70
CA MET A 351 15.33 19.85 -0.63
C MET A 351 14.32 20.36 -1.65
N LEU A 352 13.02 20.40 -1.31
CA LEU A 352 11.99 20.96 -2.19
C LEU A 352 12.29 22.43 -2.55
N ALA A 353 12.68 23.24 -1.57
CA ALA A 353 13.02 24.66 -1.79
C ALA A 353 14.27 24.85 -2.66
N ALA A 354 15.28 23.99 -2.48
CA ALA A 354 16.56 24.09 -3.19
C ALA A 354 16.48 23.55 -4.63
N THR A 355 15.72 22.49 -4.86
CA THR A 355 15.72 21.76 -6.14
C THR A 355 14.39 21.78 -6.88
N GLY A 356 13.29 22.11 -6.20
CA GLY A 356 11.94 21.94 -6.73
C GLY A 356 11.50 20.46 -6.81
N VAL A 357 12.22 19.52 -6.16
CA VAL A 357 11.87 18.09 -6.12
C VAL A 357 11.32 17.75 -4.75
N ALA A 358 10.10 17.18 -4.71
CA ALA A 358 9.47 16.75 -3.47
C ALA A 358 9.81 15.30 -3.11
N SER A 359 10.06 15.05 -1.82
CA SER A 359 10.18 13.71 -1.20
C SER A 359 9.32 13.62 0.05
N VAL A 360 9.19 12.45 0.64
CA VAL A 360 8.50 12.27 1.92
C VAL A 360 9.52 12.10 3.03
N ALA A 361 9.28 12.75 4.16
CA ALA A 361 10.04 12.53 5.38
C ALA A 361 10.00 11.06 5.82
N GLY A 362 11.16 10.48 6.10
CA GLY A 362 11.27 9.08 6.51
C GLY A 362 10.48 8.78 7.79
N SER A 363 10.45 9.74 8.72
CA SER A 363 9.68 9.63 9.99
C SER A 363 8.20 9.28 9.80
N ALA A 364 7.61 9.52 8.61
CA ALA A 364 6.25 9.09 8.27
C ALA A 364 6.05 7.56 8.21
N PHE A 365 7.12 6.80 8.17
CA PHE A 365 7.12 5.33 8.00
C PHE A 365 7.67 4.57 9.20
N PHE A 366 7.94 5.28 10.28
CA PHE A 366 8.52 4.73 11.50
C PHE A 366 7.76 5.16 12.75
N ARG A 367 8.02 4.48 13.86
CA ARG A 367 7.60 4.97 15.19
C ARG A 367 8.24 6.31 15.52
N PRO A 368 7.64 7.11 16.40
CA PRO A 368 8.17 8.42 16.79
C PRO A 368 9.66 8.36 17.17
N GLY A 369 10.44 9.30 16.66
CA GLY A 369 11.88 9.42 16.92
C GLY A 369 12.77 8.54 16.04
N ARG A 370 12.23 7.86 15.04
CA ARG A 370 13.00 7.10 14.05
C ARG A 370 12.79 7.64 12.63
N GLY A 371 13.73 7.34 11.72
CA GLY A 371 13.65 7.76 10.33
C GLY A 371 13.87 9.26 10.08
N GLU A 372 14.42 10.00 11.07
CA GLU A 372 14.64 11.46 10.97
C GLU A 372 15.80 11.86 10.06
N ASP A 373 16.60 10.91 9.63
CA ASP A 373 17.67 11.08 8.66
C ASP A 373 17.32 10.55 7.26
N LEU A 374 16.14 9.97 7.10
CA LEU A 374 15.70 9.33 5.87
C LEU A 374 14.73 10.20 5.08
N LEU A 375 14.81 10.13 3.75
CA LEU A 375 13.82 10.65 2.80
C LEU A 375 13.38 9.51 1.87
N ARG A 376 12.08 9.46 1.54
CA ARG A 376 11.55 8.51 0.56
C ARG A 376 11.27 9.19 -0.77
N PHE A 377 11.69 8.54 -1.85
CA PHE A 377 11.46 8.95 -3.24
C PHE A 377 10.67 7.90 -3.99
N CYS A 378 9.73 8.32 -4.84
CA CYS A 378 9.02 7.49 -5.79
C CYS A 378 9.64 7.69 -7.17
N PHE A 379 10.06 6.59 -7.84
CA PHE A 379 10.66 6.67 -9.17
C PHE A 379 9.74 6.18 -10.30
N ALA A 380 8.50 5.80 -10.01
CA ALA A 380 7.50 5.42 -11.02
C ALA A 380 6.93 6.67 -11.72
N LYS A 381 7.78 7.36 -12.46
CA LYS A 381 7.49 8.61 -13.15
C LYS A 381 7.66 8.47 -14.66
N LYS A 382 7.07 9.38 -15.44
CA LYS A 382 7.45 9.55 -16.84
C LYS A 382 8.95 9.82 -16.93
N ASP A 383 9.57 9.35 -18.00
CA ASP A 383 11.02 9.47 -18.15
C ASP A 383 11.49 10.92 -18.12
N GLU A 384 10.75 11.83 -18.76
CA GLU A 384 11.04 13.28 -18.80
C GLU A 384 11.06 13.89 -17.38
N ASP A 385 10.05 13.57 -16.56
CA ASP A 385 9.93 14.09 -15.20
C ASP A 385 11.01 13.50 -14.29
N LEU A 386 11.33 12.20 -14.46
CA LEU A 386 12.37 11.55 -13.67
C LEU A 386 13.76 12.09 -14.01
N ASP A 387 14.05 12.30 -15.31
CA ASP A 387 15.34 12.84 -15.77
C ASP A 387 15.55 14.29 -15.31
N ASP A 388 14.50 15.13 -15.39
CA ASP A 388 14.56 16.49 -14.84
C ASP A 388 14.73 16.48 -13.31
N ALA A 389 14.01 15.61 -12.59
CA ALA A 389 14.20 15.46 -11.14
C ALA A 389 15.63 15.03 -10.80
N CYS A 390 16.18 14.04 -11.51
CA CYS A 390 17.56 13.58 -11.34
C CYS A 390 18.58 14.70 -11.61
N ALA A 391 18.37 15.49 -12.68
CA ALA A 391 19.25 16.61 -13.01
C ALA A 391 19.20 17.72 -11.94
N ARG A 392 18.04 17.97 -11.35
CA ARG A 392 17.89 18.94 -10.26
C ARG A 392 18.50 18.46 -8.95
N LEU A 393 18.32 17.18 -8.61
CA LEU A 393 18.91 16.59 -7.40
C LEU A 393 20.45 16.68 -7.41
N ARG A 394 21.09 16.46 -8.57
CA ARG A 394 22.56 16.59 -8.72
C ARG A 394 23.12 17.98 -8.46
N ARG A 395 22.27 18.99 -8.31
CA ARG A 395 22.68 20.38 -7.98
C ARG A 395 22.60 20.69 -6.48
N LEU A 396 22.12 19.71 -5.70
CA LEU A 396 21.98 19.85 -4.26
C LEU A 396 23.35 19.82 -3.57
#